data_5a064fcc95bf13a27268403d8f7fcf33
#
_entry.id   5a064fcc95bf13a27268403d8f7fcf33
#
_cell.length_a   1.000
_cell.length_b   1.000
_cell.length_c   1.000
_cell.angle_alpha   90.00
_cell.angle_beta   90.00
_cell.angle_gamma   90.00
#
_symmetry.space_group_name_H-M   'P 1'
#
loop_
_entity.id
_entity.type
_entity.pdbx_description
1 polymer ?
#
loop_
_entity_poly.entity_id
_entity_poly.type
_entity_poly.pdbx_seq_one_letter_code
_entity_poly.pdbx_strand_id
1 'polypeptide(L)'
;MFGSARRRVNLVARAAAPACCAGLVCCAGLACCAGLLAGCSSVPPGARAGTTCGTTRTAANVPVLIKVAKGSVNCGTAMQVEDEYAAKIRSGQVQGNGGGAPVVVSGWTCQGYNTPEVLSTGNASQCHSGTAAILAVLPVPAPSGTAP
;
A
#
# COMPACT_ATOMS: atom_id res chain seq x y z
N MET A 1 -20.75 43.75 -4.15
CA MET A 1 -21.89 42.82 -4.34
C MET A 1 -21.33 41.52 -4.94
N PHE A 2 -20.97 40.56 -4.07
CA PHE A 2 -20.48 39.26 -4.53
C PHE A 2 -21.46 38.18 -4.03
N GLY A 3 -22.14 37.56 -4.98
CA GLY A 3 -23.13 36.53 -4.74
C GLY A 3 -22.51 35.19 -4.39
N SER A 4 -22.82 34.70 -3.18
CA SER A 4 -22.42 33.42 -2.66
C SER A 4 -23.30 32.30 -3.24
N ALA A 5 -22.78 31.53 -4.21
CA ALA A 5 -23.49 30.36 -4.75
C ALA A 5 -23.20 29.14 -3.84
N ARG A 6 -24.17 28.83 -2.97
CA ARG A 6 -24.17 27.58 -2.19
C ARG A 6 -24.49 26.39 -3.09
N ARG A 7 -23.51 25.58 -3.42
CA ARG A 7 -23.74 24.25 -4.02
C ARG A 7 -24.22 23.28 -2.94
N ARG A 8 -25.47 22.86 -3.06
CA ARG A 8 -26.03 21.75 -2.27
C ARG A 8 -25.44 20.45 -2.80
N VAL A 9 -24.67 19.76 -1.96
CA VAL A 9 -24.19 18.40 -2.22
C VAL A 9 -25.31 17.45 -1.82
N ASN A 10 -25.95 16.81 -2.81
CA ASN A 10 -26.92 15.74 -2.57
C ASN A 10 -26.17 14.47 -2.13
N LEU A 11 -26.32 14.15 -0.84
CA LEU A 11 -25.93 12.84 -0.30
C LEU A 11 -26.97 11.80 -0.76
N VAL A 12 -26.63 10.99 -1.74
CA VAL A 12 -27.39 9.78 -2.06
C VAL A 12 -26.80 8.64 -1.24
N ALA A 13 -27.42 8.36 -0.09
CA ALA A 13 -27.15 7.16 0.69
C ALA A 13 -27.70 5.94 -0.06
N ARG A 14 -26.85 5.14 -0.66
CA ARG A 14 -27.20 3.80 -1.15
C ARG A 14 -27.01 2.79 -0.03
N ALA A 15 -28.08 2.45 0.65
CA ALA A 15 -28.15 1.29 1.54
C ALA A 15 -28.20 0.02 0.65
N ALA A 16 -27.15 -0.77 0.66
CA ALA A 16 -27.15 -2.12 0.13
C ALA A 16 -27.48 -3.08 1.28
N ALA A 17 -28.71 -3.62 1.26
CA ALA A 17 -29.13 -4.67 2.16
C ALA A 17 -28.57 -6.01 1.68
N PRO A 18 -28.01 -6.88 2.57
CA PRO A 18 -27.71 -8.25 2.22
C PRO A 18 -28.99 -9.08 2.21
N ALA A 19 -29.33 -9.65 1.07
CA ALA A 19 -30.40 -10.63 0.94
C ALA A 19 -29.96 -11.95 1.57
N CYS A 20 -30.50 -12.27 2.76
CA CYS A 20 -30.46 -13.61 3.32
C CYS A 20 -31.37 -14.52 2.50
N CYS A 21 -30.80 -15.43 1.72
CA CYS A 21 -31.55 -16.56 1.14
C CYS A 21 -31.89 -17.58 2.23
N ALA A 22 -33.10 -17.49 2.76
CA ALA A 22 -33.72 -18.56 3.49
C ALA A 22 -34.28 -19.58 2.48
N GLY A 23 -33.56 -20.66 2.25
CA GLY A 23 -33.97 -21.80 1.46
C GLY A 23 -34.08 -23.04 2.37
N LEU A 24 -35.26 -23.29 2.94
CA LEU A 24 -35.61 -24.53 3.60
C LEU A 24 -35.95 -25.55 2.51
N VAL A 25 -35.05 -26.52 2.28
CA VAL A 25 -35.42 -27.76 1.60
C VAL A 25 -34.98 -28.90 2.49
N CYS A 26 -35.98 -29.54 3.12
CA CYS A 26 -35.88 -30.86 3.75
C CYS A 26 -35.60 -31.89 2.65
N CYS A 27 -34.46 -32.56 2.69
CA CYS A 27 -34.30 -33.89 2.09
C CYS A 27 -33.84 -34.84 3.18
N ALA A 28 -34.79 -35.73 3.58
CA ALA A 28 -34.48 -36.91 4.34
C ALA A 28 -33.70 -37.88 3.42
N GLY A 29 -32.57 -38.38 3.87
CA GLY A 29 -31.88 -39.49 3.20
C GLY A 29 -30.35 -39.44 3.40
N LEU A 30 -29.89 -40.31 4.31
CA LEU A 30 -28.59 -41.04 4.31
C LEU A 30 -27.30 -40.28 3.98
N ALA A 31 -26.49 -40.19 5.02
CA ALA A 31 -25.01 -40.28 5.00
C ALA A 31 -24.26 -39.50 3.90
N CYS A 32 -23.86 -38.25 4.22
CA CYS A 32 -22.66 -37.68 3.69
C CYS A 32 -21.97 -36.89 4.79
N CYS A 33 -21.05 -37.52 5.51
CA CYS A 33 -20.00 -36.85 6.24
C CYS A 33 -19.06 -36.21 5.22
N ALA A 34 -19.48 -35.10 4.61
CA ALA A 34 -18.59 -34.23 3.83
C ALA A 34 -17.89 -33.32 4.82
N GLY A 35 -16.60 -33.54 4.99
CA GLY A 35 -15.74 -32.74 5.85
C GLY A 35 -15.88 -31.27 5.55
N LEU A 36 -16.27 -30.52 6.56
CA LEU A 36 -16.03 -29.08 6.63
C LEU A 36 -14.50 -28.86 6.60
N LEU A 37 -13.95 -28.75 5.42
CA LEU A 37 -12.65 -28.14 5.23
C LEU A 37 -12.83 -26.69 5.64
N ALA A 38 -12.71 -26.43 6.95
CA ALA A 38 -12.41 -25.11 7.45
C ALA A 38 -11.09 -24.71 6.77
N GLY A 39 -11.19 -24.03 5.64
CA GLY A 39 -10.07 -23.38 5.00
C GLY A 39 -9.52 -22.37 5.98
N CYS A 40 -8.55 -22.78 6.79
CA CYS A 40 -7.67 -21.87 7.48
C CYS A 40 -6.99 -21.05 6.39
N SER A 41 -7.54 -19.88 6.07
CA SER A 41 -6.81 -18.86 5.32
C SER A 41 -5.61 -18.50 6.18
N SER A 42 -4.51 -19.24 6.02
CA SER A 42 -3.24 -18.88 6.60
C SER A 42 -2.83 -17.56 5.94
N VAL A 43 -3.04 -16.46 6.64
CA VAL A 43 -2.45 -15.18 6.25
C VAL A 43 -0.94 -15.44 6.13
N PRO A 44 -0.34 -15.24 4.95
CA PRO A 44 1.08 -15.49 4.78
C PRO A 44 1.85 -14.67 5.82
N PRO A 45 2.85 -15.27 6.47
CA PRO A 45 3.65 -14.56 7.46
C PRO A 45 4.22 -13.29 6.79
N GLY A 46 4.12 -12.15 7.49
CA GLY A 46 4.63 -10.89 6.96
C GLY A 46 6.13 -10.99 6.66
N ALA A 47 6.56 -10.31 5.62
CA ALA A 47 7.97 -10.19 5.25
C ALA A 47 8.73 -9.48 6.38
N ARG A 48 9.89 -10.03 6.76
CA ARG A 48 10.73 -9.49 7.84
C ARG A 48 11.66 -8.38 7.32
N ALA A 49 12.24 -7.63 8.25
CA ALA A 49 13.27 -6.63 7.95
C ALA A 49 14.37 -7.24 7.06
N GLY A 50 14.79 -6.49 6.04
CA GLY A 50 15.72 -6.91 5.00
C GLY A 50 15.07 -7.53 3.76
N THR A 51 13.79 -7.92 3.82
CA THR A 51 13.08 -8.50 2.65
C THR A 51 12.76 -7.43 1.62
N THR A 52 13.03 -7.73 0.34
CA THR A 52 12.54 -6.95 -0.80
C THR A 52 11.18 -7.50 -1.24
N CYS A 53 10.16 -6.64 -1.23
CA CYS A 53 8.78 -7.02 -1.57
C CYS A 53 8.47 -6.94 -3.07
N GLY A 54 9.17 -6.09 -3.80
CA GLY A 54 8.93 -5.89 -5.23
C GLY A 54 9.47 -4.57 -5.73
N THR A 55 9.09 -4.21 -6.94
CA THR A 55 9.46 -2.96 -7.61
C THR A 55 8.21 -2.16 -7.94
N THR A 56 8.23 -0.87 -7.66
CA THR A 56 7.21 0.09 -8.10
C THR A 56 7.88 1.36 -8.63
N ARG A 57 7.13 2.43 -8.79
CA ARG A 57 7.63 3.71 -9.28
C ARG A 57 7.29 4.85 -8.34
N THR A 58 8.24 5.73 -8.12
CA THR A 58 8.02 6.99 -7.40
C THR A 58 7.05 7.91 -8.15
N ALA A 59 6.66 9.00 -7.51
CA ALA A 59 5.83 10.04 -8.16
C ALA A 59 6.50 10.63 -9.42
N ALA A 60 7.83 10.69 -9.46
CA ALA A 60 8.61 11.13 -10.62
C ALA A 60 8.86 10.01 -11.66
N ASN A 61 8.14 8.89 -11.56
CA ASN A 61 8.26 7.75 -12.46
C ASN A 61 9.63 7.02 -12.43
N VAL A 62 10.39 7.18 -11.35
CA VAL A 62 11.68 6.49 -11.14
C VAL A 62 11.40 5.11 -10.52
N PRO A 63 11.97 4.01 -11.07
CA PRO A 63 11.80 2.68 -10.48
C PRO A 63 12.51 2.60 -9.13
N VAL A 64 11.84 1.95 -8.16
CA VAL A 64 12.34 1.72 -6.80
C VAL A 64 12.02 0.31 -6.33
N LEU A 65 12.88 -0.24 -5.50
CA LEU A 65 12.68 -1.49 -4.79
C LEU A 65 12.02 -1.19 -3.44
N ILE A 66 10.94 -1.88 -3.11
CA ILE A 66 10.29 -1.74 -1.81
C ILE A 66 10.88 -2.78 -0.84
N LYS A 67 11.50 -2.29 0.21
CA LYS A 67 12.14 -3.11 1.24
C LYS A 67 11.46 -2.93 2.59
N VAL A 68 11.27 -4.03 3.32
CA VAL A 68 10.92 -3.97 4.73
C VAL A 68 12.17 -3.55 5.52
N ALA A 69 12.15 -2.35 6.09
CA ALA A 69 13.27 -1.83 6.87
C ALA A 69 13.21 -2.26 8.33
N LYS A 70 12.00 -2.40 8.89
CA LYS A 70 11.79 -2.73 10.30
C LYS A 70 10.49 -3.50 10.51
N GLY A 71 10.48 -4.38 11.49
CA GLY A 71 9.31 -5.16 11.87
C GLY A 71 8.97 -6.27 10.87
N SER A 72 7.67 -6.56 10.76
CA SER A 72 7.12 -7.54 9.82
C SER A 72 5.95 -6.90 9.07
N VAL A 73 5.97 -6.95 7.74
CA VAL A 73 4.99 -6.28 6.86
C VAL A 73 4.55 -7.23 5.77
N ASN A 74 3.25 -7.26 5.45
CA ASN A 74 2.79 -7.95 4.25
C ASN A 74 3.28 -7.21 3.00
N CYS A 75 3.92 -7.92 2.07
CA CYS A 75 4.49 -7.31 0.86
C CYS A 75 3.44 -6.63 -0.03
N GLY A 76 2.22 -7.19 -0.13
CA GLY A 76 1.13 -6.53 -0.83
C GLY A 76 0.79 -5.18 -0.21
N THR A 77 0.70 -5.12 1.12
CA THR A 77 0.49 -3.86 1.87
C THR A 77 1.64 -2.88 1.65
N ALA A 78 2.91 -3.34 1.70
CA ALA A 78 4.07 -2.48 1.48
C ALA A 78 4.06 -1.83 0.09
N MET A 79 3.75 -2.61 -0.95
CA MET A 79 3.63 -2.13 -2.32
C MET A 79 2.47 -1.13 -2.48
N GLN A 80 1.30 -1.46 -1.93
CA GLN A 80 0.12 -0.60 -1.99
C GLN A 80 0.35 0.75 -1.32
N VAL A 81 0.96 0.77 -0.13
CA VAL A 81 1.25 1.99 0.62
C VAL A 81 2.15 2.93 -0.21
N GLU A 82 3.21 2.40 -0.85
CA GLU A 82 4.09 3.22 -1.67
C GLU A 82 3.41 3.73 -2.94
N ASP A 83 2.57 2.92 -3.60
CA ASP A 83 1.80 3.33 -4.77
C ASP A 83 0.81 4.45 -4.43
N GLU A 84 0.10 4.34 -3.31
CA GLU A 84 -0.80 5.37 -2.82
C GLU A 84 -0.05 6.65 -2.41
N TYR A 85 1.14 6.53 -1.80
CA TYR A 85 1.99 7.66 -1.47
C TYR A 85 2.44 8.39 -2.74
N ALA A 86 2.94 7.67 -3.74
CA ALA A 86 3.30 8.24 -5.03
C ALA A 86 2.10 8.92 -5.72
N ALA A 87 0.89 8.35 -5.61
CA ALA A 87 -0.33 8.95 -6.14
C ALA A 87 -0.70 10.26 -5.43
N LYS A 88 -0.56 10.34 -4.11
CA LYS A 88 -0.79 11.58 -3.33
C LYS A 88 0.17 12.70 -3.71
N ILE A 89 1.45 12.37 -3.95
CA ILE A 89 2.42 13.35 -4.43
C ILE A 89 2.02 13.87 -5.82
N ARG A 90 1.71 12.97 -6.76
CA ARG A 90 1.29 13.35 -8.12
C ARG A 90 0.04 14.22 -8.15
N SER A 91 -0.89 14.01 -7.22
CA SER A 91 -2.13 14.81 -7.09
C SER A 91 -1.93 16.14 -6.36
N GLY A 92 -0.69 16.47 -5.92
CA GLY A 92 -0.40 17.70 -5.18
C GLY A 92 -0.93 17.72 -3.75
N GLN A 93 -1.30 16.57 -3.18
CA GLN A 93 -1.81 16.47 -1.81
C GLN A 93 -0.70 16.43 -0.75
N VAL A 94 0.55 16.32 -1.17
CA VAL A 94 1.72 16.32 -0.29
C VAL A 94 2.48 17.63 -0.47
N GLN A 95 2.69 18.36 0.62
CA GLN A 95 3.43 19.62 0.60
C GLN A 95 4.95 19.39 0.51
N GLY A 96 5.67 20.41 0.03
CA GLY A 96 7.11 20.38 -0.12
C GLY A 96 7.57 19.89 -1.49
N ASN A 97 8.87 20.02 -1.74
CA ASN A 97 9.47 19.59 -3.01
C ASN A 97 9.64 18.07 -3.03
N GLY A 98 8.95 17.40 -3.96
CA GLY A 98 9.09 15.96 -4.16
C GLY A 98 8.51 15.07 -3.06
N GLY A 99 7.59 15.58 -2.22
CA GLY A 99 6.96 14.77 -1.16
C GLY A 99 7.72 14.78 0.16
N GLY A 100 8.55 15.80 0.42
CA GLY A 100 9.36 15.91 1.64
C GLY A 100 8.56 16.08 2.95
N ALA A 101 7.30 16.54 2.89
CA ALA A 101 6.46 16.63 4.08
C ALA A 101 5.83 15.27 4.41
N PRO A 102 5.71 14.91 5.71
CA PRO A 102 5.02 13.69 6.12
C PRO A 102 3.54 13.72 5.72
N VAL A 103 3.04 12.59 5.22
CA VAL A 103 1.62 12.40 4.89
C VAL A 103 1.15 11.03 5.34
N VAL A 104 -0.10 10.93 5.78
CA VAL A 104 -0.70 9.65 6.16
C VAL A 104 -1.36 8.99 4.95
N VAL A 105 -1.01 7.74 4.72
CA VAL A 105 -1.49 6.86 3.65
C VAL A 105 -1.87 5.52 4.25
N SER A 106 -3.13 5.14 4.20
CA SER A 106 -3.62 3.84 4.71
C SER A 106 -3.12 3.47 6.11
N GLY A 107 -3.04 4.46 7.02
CA GLY A 107 -2.55 4.28 8.39
C GLY A 107 -1.02 4.25 8.54
N TRP A 108 -0.28 4.54 7.47
CA TRP A 108 1.17 4.72 7.47
C TRP A 108 1.52 6.20 7.33
N THR A 109 2.53 6.65 8.03
CA THR A 109 3.12 7.97 7.82
C THR A 109 4.28 7.84 6.85
N CYS A 110 4.15 8.43 5.67
CA CYS A 110 5.13 8.40 4.59
C CYS A 110 5.81 9.75 4.42
N GLN A 111 7.09 9.73 4.10
CA GLN A 111 7.91 10.91 3.85
C GLN A 111 8.98 10.60 2.81
N GLY A 112 9.19 11.53 1.87
CA GLY A 112 10.30 11.47 0.91
C GLY A 112 11.58 12.06 1.51
N TYR A 113 12.72 11.57 1.03
CA TYR A 113 14.03 12.12 1.37
C TYR A 113 14.42 13.27 0.43
N ASN A 114 15.23 14.19 0.91
CA ASN A 114 15.78 15.27 0.08
C ASN A 114 16.83 14.72 -0.90
N THR A 115 17.10 15.45 -1.98
CA THR A 115 18.01 14.99 -3.04
C THR A 115 19.41 14.60 -2.54
N PRO A 116 20.11 15.37 -1.67
CA PRO A 116 21.39 14.94 -1.11
C PRO A 116 21.32 13.61 -0.37
N GLU A 117 20.27 13.38 0.39
CA GLU A 117 20.07 12.14 1.15
C GLU A 117 19.77 10.96 0.22
N VAL A 118 18.93 11.16 -0.80
CA VAL A 118 18.69 10.15 -1.84
C VAL A 118 19.98 9.75 -2.53
N LEU A 119 20.82 10.70 -2.91
CA LEU A 119 22.09 10.44 -3.58
C LEU A 119 23.11 9.72 -2.70
N SER A 120 23.10 9.97 -1.39
CA SER A 120 24.04 9.35 -0.45
C SER A 120 23.60 7.98 0.03
N THR A 121 22.29 7.76 0.19
CA THR A 121 21.75 6.51 0.78
C THR A 121 21.07 5.58 -0.23
N GLY A 122 20.65 6.13 -1.37
CA GLY A 122 19.79 5.43 -2.33
C GLY A 122 18.33 5.33 -1.90
N ASN A 123 17.93 5.88 -0.75
CA ASN A 123 16.56 5.83 -0.26
C ASN A 123 15.74 6.99 -0.83
N ALA A 124 14.64 6.70 -1.50
CA ALA A 124 13.75 7.72 -2.08
C ALA A 124 12.67 8.16 -1.09
N SER A 125 12.07 7.23 -0.35
CA SER A 125 11.03 7.47 0.64
C SER A 125 11.06 6.46 1.77
N GLN A 126 10.41 6.81 2.88
CA GLN A 126 10.14 5.92 4.01
C GLN A 126 8.70 6.04 4.44
N CYS A 127 8.05 4.92 4.73
CA CYS A 127 6.77 4.87 5.41
C CYS A 127 6.89 4.05 6.69
N HIS A 128 6.23 4.50 7.77
CA HIS A 128 6.22 3.78 9.04
C HIS A 128 4.81 3.70 9.64
N SER A 129 4.53 2.60 10.33
CA SER A 129 3.29 2.37 11.09
C SER A 129 3.62 1.55 12.33
N GLY A 130 3.42 2.13 13.51
CA GLY A 130 3.83 1.52 14.78
C GLY A 130 5.33 1.17 14.78
N THR A 131 5.65 -0.11 14.93
CA THR A 131 7.03 -0.61 14.94
C THR A 131 7.54 -1.06 13.57
N ALA A 132 6.70 -1.01 12.53
CA ALA A 132 7.04 -1.42 11.18
C ALA A 132 7.49 -0.22 10.33
N ALA A 133 8.43 -0.46 9.42
CA ALA A 133 8.88 0.52 8.44
C ALA A 133 9.21 -0.14 7.10
N ILE A 134 8.91 0.56 6.02
CA ILE A 134 9.28 0.21 4.66
C ILE A 134 10.08 1.35 4.03
N LEU A 135 10.95 1.02 3.09
CA LEU A 135 11.78 1.95 2.32
C LEU A 135 11.58 1.71 0.84
N ALA A 136 11.44 2.79 0.08
CA ALA A 136 11.62 2.77 -1.36
C ALA A 136 13.08 3.08 -1.69
N VAL A 137 13.79 2.12 -2.26
CA VAL A 137 15.24 2.20 -2.50
C VAL A 137 15.51 2.22 -3.99
N LEU A 138 16.35 3.14 -4.46
CA LEU A 138 16.79 3.15 -5.85
C LEU A 138 17.56 1.85 -6.16
N PRO A 139 17.32 1.22 -7.32
CA PRO A 139 18.11 0.09 -7.73
C PRO A 139 19.56 0.53 -7.90
N VAL A 140 20.49 -0.15 -7.26
CA VAL A 140 21.93 0.07 -7.51
C VAL A 140 22.17 -0.29 -8.98
N PRO A 141 22.77 0.59 -9.79
CA PRO A 141 23.18 0.21 -11.13
C PRO A 141 24.05 -1.04 -11.03
N ALA A 142 23.73 -2.08 -11.81
CA ALA A 142 24.63 -3.22 -11.92
C ALA A 142 26.03 -2.67 -12.29
N PRO A 143 27.11 -3.10 -11.62
CA PRO A 143 28.43 -2.67 -12.02
C PRO A 143 28.55 -2.97 -13.51
N SER A 144 28.82 -1.93 -14.31
CA SER A 144 29.02 -2.08 -15.74
C SER A 144 30.20 -3.02 -15.90
N GLY A 145 29.87 -4.31 -16.22
CA GLY A 145 30.89 -5.30 -16.45
C GLY A 145 31.86 -4.73 -17.47
N THR A 146 33.11 -4.56 -17.09
CA THR A 146 34.19 -4.29 -18.03
C THR A 146 34.14 -5.47 -19.00
N ALA A 147 33.61 -5.23 -20.21
CA ALA A 147 33.70 -6.21 -21.27
C ALA A 147 35.21 -6.46 -21.53
N PRO A 148 35.64 -7.72 -21.69
CA PRO A 148 37.03 -8.05 -22.00
C PRO A 148 37.44 -7.54 -23.39
#